data_99e97dc8df3d8fd1bdc97e297909143b
#
_entry.id   99e97dc8df3d8fd1bdc97e297909143b
#
_cell.length_a   1.000
_cell.length_b   1.000
_cell.length_c   1.000
_cell.angle_alpha   90.00
_cell.angle_beta   90.00
_cell.angle_gamma   90.00
#
_symmetry.space_group_name_H-M   'P 1'
#
loop_
_entity.id
_entity.type
_entity.pdbx_description
1 polymer ?
#
loop_
_entity_poly.entity_id
_entity_poly.type
_entity_poly.pdbx_seq_one_letter_code
_entity_poly.pdbx_strand_id
1 'polypeptide(L)'
;MAKKNRTRTDQMIDCACVIHGTGYDWIYVERLYNMLNRHLSGGCRMHVYTEHDRSVPPHMIKHCLEDWAGISGPKKSWWYKMQLFNPEHYSGDLLYFDLDVVINGDITWITHLDTEKFWCIKDFRYLQKETFSGINSSIMWWNVDRYQHVWQKFKAEDVTKVVRQYPGDQDYLNAT
;
A
#
# COMPACT_ATOMS: atom_id res chain seq x y z
N MET A 1 -19.92 32.34 13.85
CA MET A 1 -19.66 31.55 12.64
C MET A 1 -19.42 30.11 13.08
N ALA A 2 -20.36 29.20 12.83
CA ALA A 2 -20.24 27.81 13.20
C ALA A 2 -19.20 27.13 12.29
N LYS A 3 -18.13 26.57 12.86
CA LYS A 3 -17.23 25.67 12.16
C LYS A 3 -18.05 24.46 11.70
N LYS A 4 -18.31 24.34 10.38
CA LYS A 4 -18.86 23.13 9.80
C LYS A 4 -17.90 21.98 10.19
N ASN A 5 -18.34 21.08 11.06
CA ASN A 5 -17.63 19.82 11.25
C ASN A 5 -17.62 19.11 9.89
N ARG A 6 -16.47 19.11 9.21
CA ARG A 6 -16.26 18.25 8.04
C ARG A 6 -16.41 16.83 8.53
N THR A 7 -17.43 16.14 8.08
CA THR A 7 -17.53 14.70 8.26
C THR A 7 -16.36 14.03 7.55
N ARG A 8 -15.84 12.93 8.08
CA ARG A 8 -14.69 12.19 7.49
C ARG A 8 -14.93 11.81 6.02
N THR A 9 -16.20 11.76 5.59
CA THR A 9 -16.66 11.52 4.21
C THR A 9 -16.29 12.60 3.19
N ASP A 10 -15.95 13.82 3.62
CA ASP A 10 -15.60 14.92 2.72
C ASP A 10 -14.09 15.19 2.65
N GLN A 11 -13.28 14.35 3.31
CA GLN A 11 -11.84 14.50 3.33
C GLN A 11 -11.20 13.67 2.22
N MET A 12 -10.25 14.29 1.50
CA MET A 12 -9.39 13.59 0.54
C MET A 12 -8.57 12.52 1.25
N ILE A 13 -8.55 11.32 0.70
CA ILE A 13 -7.89 10.15 1.28
C ILE A 13 -6.50 10.00 0.68
N ASP A 14 -5.51 9.77 1.54
CA ASP A 14 -4.15 9.43 1.11
C ASP A 14 -4.11 7.96 0.67
N CYS A 15 -3.93 7.77 -0.64
CA CYS A 15 -3.88 6.47 -1.28
C CYS A 15 -2.49 6.21 -1.84
N ALA A 16 -2.01 4.98 -1.80
CA ALA A 16 -0.69 4.62 -2.29
C ALA A 16 -0.72 3.47 -3.28
N CYS A 17 0.23 3.46 -4.20
CA CYS A 17 0.63 2.31 -4.99
C CYS A 17 2.14 2.21 -5.11
N VAL A 18 2.64 1.02 -5.45
CA VAL A 18 4.04 0.77 -5.78
C VAL A 18 4.14 0.39 -7.25
N ILE A 19 4.96 1.10 -8.01
CA ILE A 19 5.33 0.76 -9.38
C ILE A 19 6.84 0.71 -9.50
N HIS A 20 7.40 -0.45 -9.87
CA HIS A 20 8.84 -0.65 -10.01
C HIS A 20 9.13 -1.55 -11.20
N GLY A 21 10.22 -1.24 -11.94
CA GLY A 21 10.61 -2.00 -13.12
C GLY A 21 9.63 -1.84 -14.28
N THR A 22 9.57 -2.86 -15.13
CA THR A 22 8.81 -2.85 -16.40
C THR A 22 7.61 -3.81 -16.40
N GLY A 23 7.26 -4.39 -15.23
CA GLY A 23 6.16 -5.35 -15.13
C GLY A 23 4.78 -4.72 -15.33
N TYR A 24 4.63 -3.46 -14.95
CA TYR A 24 3.43 -2.65 -15.17
C TYR A 24 3.76 -1.39 -15.94
N ASP A 25 2.92 -1.02 -16.90
CA ASP A 25 2.94 0.27 -17.57
C ASP A 25 2.32 1.35 -16.66
N TRP A 26 2.70 2.61 -16.88
CA TRP A 26 2.16 3.78 -16.16
C TRP A 26 0.63 3.88 -16.23
N ILE A 27 0.04 3.38 -17.29
CA ILE A 27 -1.43 3.34 -17.48
C ILE A 27 -2.15 2.65 -16.30
N TYR A 28 -1.52 1.71 -15.60
CA TYR A 28 -2.12 1.07 -14.42
C TYR A 28 -2.23 2.04 -13.24
N VAL A 29 -1.24 2.91 -13.03
CA VAL A 29 -1.30 3.99 -12.02
C VAL A 29 -2.44 4.96 -12.33
N GLU A 30 -2.57 5.38 -13.59
CA GLU A 30 -3.63 6.29 -14.02
C GLU A 30 -5.03 5.67 -13.86
N ARG A 31 -5.16 4.39 -14.23
CA ARG A 31 -6.43 3.64 -14.06
C ARG A 31 -6.81 3.53 -12.58
N LEU A 32 -5.86 3.16 -11.74
CA LEU A 32 -6.07 3.08 -10.29
C LEU A 32 -6.48 4.45 -9.73
N TYR A 33 -5.75 5.51 -10.05
CA TYR A 33 -6.07 6.87 -9.65
C TYR A 33 -7.49 7.29 -10.06
N ASN A 34 -7.88 7.00 -11.30
CA ASN A 34 -9.21 7.32 -11.81
C ASN A 34 -10.31 6.50 -11.09
N MET A 35 -10.07 5.23 -10.80
CA MET A 35 -11.01 4.40 -10.03
C MET A 35 -11.17 4.91 -8.61
N LEU A 36 -10.06 5.26 -7.94
CA LEU A 36 -10.09 5.81 -6.58
C LEU A 36 -10.88 7.13 -6.51
N ASN A 37 -10.64 8.05 -7.44
CA ASN A 37 -11.40 9.32 -7.48
C ASN A 37 -12.89 9.13 -7.82
N ARG A 38 -13.26 8.05 -8.49
CA ARG A 38 -14.66 7.73 -8.80
C ARG A 38 -15.37 7.06 -7.63
N HIS A 39 -14.66 6.28 -6.82
CA HIS A 39 -15.22 5.37 -5.84
C HIS A 39 -14.90 5.73 -4.38
N LEU A 40 -14.20 6.86 -4.14
CA LEU A 40 -14.03 7.49 -2.83
C LEU A 40 -14.75 8.83 -2.81
N SER A 41 -15.66 9.04 -1.87
CA SER A 41 -16.48 10.27 -1.81
C SER A 41 -15.66 11.54 -1.65
N GLY A 42 -14.53 11.49 -0.93
CA GLY A 42 -13.60 12.62 -0.74
C GLY A 42 -12.54 12.77 -1.82
N GLY A 43 -12.48 11.84 -2.79
CA GLY A 43 -11.38 11.73 -3.75
C GLY A 43 -10.08 11.21 -3.13
N CYS A 44 -9.04 11.14 -3.96
CA CYS A 44 -7.76 10.52 -3.63
C CYS A 44 -6.60 11.50 -3.80
N ARG A 45 -5.73 11.60 -2.80
CA ARG A 45 -4.38 12.13 -2.94
C ARG A 45 -3.43 10.95 -3.14
N MET A 46 -2.90 10.82 -4.37
CA MET A 46 -2.16 9.63 -4.77
C MET A 46 -0.68 9.75 -4.46
N HIS A 47 -0.17 8.82 -3.68
CA HIS A 47 1.23 8.61 -3.36
C HIS A 47 1.78 7.47 -4.23
N VAL A 48 2.76 7.76 -5.07
CA VAL A 48 3.37 6.79 -5.99
C VAL A 48 4.79 6.48 -5.52
N TYR A 49 5.00 5.26 -5.06
CA TYR A 49 6.30 4.74 -4.67
C TYR A 49 6.96 4.12 -5.90
N THR A 50 8.08 4.67 -6.33
CA THR A 50 8.71 4.29 -7.59
C THR A 50 10.20 4.59 -7.63
N GLU A 51 10.90 4.17 -8.68
CA GLU A 51 12.32 4.45 -8.91
C GLU A 51 12.60 5.95 -8.99
N HIS A 52 13.82 6.32 -8.65
CA HIS A 52 14.26 7.72 -8.61
C HIS A 52 14.13 8.43 -9.96
N ASP A 53 14.40 7.75 -11.05
CA ASP A 53 14.42 8.30 -12.41
C ASP A 53 13.03 8.31 -13.10
N ARG A 54 12.04 7.61 -12.54
CA ARG A 54 10.68 7.58 -13.11
C ARG A 54 9.97 8.92 -12.92
N SER A 55 9.47 9.48 -14.01
CA SER A 55 8.64 10.68 -13.97
C SER A 55 7.26 10.40 -13.38
N VAL A 56 6.80 11.27 -12.49
CA VAL A 56 5.46 11.21 -11.87
C VAL A 56 4.76 12.55 -12.13
N PRO A 57 3.49 12.55 -12.59
CA PRO A 57 2.73 13.77 -12.83
C PRO A 57 2.60 14.65 -11.57
N PRO A 58 2.58 15.99 -11.70
CA PRO A 58 2.63 16.92 -10.57
C PRO A 58 1.40 16.87 -9.65
N HIS A 59 0.30 16.25 -10.07
CA HIS A 59 -0.90 16.04 -9.24
C HIS A 59 -0.82 14.78 -8.36
N MET A 60 0.26 14.00 -8.47
CA MET A 60 0.57 12.86 -7.63
C MET A 60 1.85 13.13 -6.83
N ILE A 61 1.99 12.49 -5.67
CA ILE A 61 3.14 12.64 -4.79
C ILE A 61 4.09 11.48 -5.03
N LYS A 62 5.32 11.79 -5.44
CA LYS A 62 6.37 10.78 -5.66
C LYS A 62 7.10 10.47 -4.37
N HIS A 63 7.28 9.17 -4.10
CA HIS A 63 8.21 8.64 -3.11
C HIS A 63 9.26 7.79 -3.82
N CYS A 64 10.53 8.12 -3.64
CA CYS A 64 11.62 7.37 -4.24
C CYS A 64 11.89 6.09 -3.43
N LEU A 65 11.81 4.95 -4.11
CA LEU A 65 12.15 3.67 -3.52
C LEU A 65 13.66 3.54 -3.34
N GLU A 66 14.06 2.99 -2.20
CA GLU A 66 15.44 2.56 -1.96
C GLU A 66 15.63 1.14 -2.51
N ASP A 67 16.76 0.90 -3.14
CA ASP A 67 17.18 -0.45 -3.52
C ASP A 67 17.95 -1.12 -2.38
N TRP A 68 17.69 -2.41 -2.18
CA TRP A 68 18.42 -3.23 -1.22
C TRP A 68 19.10 -4.42 -1.90
N ALA A 69 20.25 -4.82 -1.36
CA ALA A 69 20.89 -6.05 -1.76
C ALA A 69 19.92 -7.24 -1.64
N GLY A 70 19.64 -7.90 -2.77
CA GLY A 70 18.73 -9.04 -2.86
C GLY A 70 17.28 -8.74 -3.21
N ILE A 71 16.86 -7.47 -3.25
CA ILE A 71 15.54 -7.03 -3.71
C ILE A 71 15.59 -6.36 -5.10
N SER A 72 16.77 -5.99 -5.58
CA SER A 72 16.91 -5.37 -6.90
C SER A 72 16.37 -6.27 -8.02
N GLY A 73 15.57 -5.67 -8.91
CA GLY A 73 15.08 -6.28 -10.15
C GLY A 73 13.63 -6.80 -10.08
N PRO A 74 13.05 -7.11 -11.27
CA PRO A 74 11.60 -7.32 -11.44
C PRO A 74 11.05 -8.56 -10.74
N LYS A 75 11.88 -9.57 -10.44
CA LYS A 75 11.43 -10.84 -9.87
C LYS A 75 11.07 -10.79 -8.37
N LYS A 76 11.28 -9.64 -7.70
CA LYS A 76 11.04 -9.49 -6.27
C LYS A 76 10.45 -8.12 -5.93
N SER A 77 9.86 -7.45 -6.91
CA SER A 77 9.35 -6.07 -6.78
C SER A 77 8.26 -5.90 -5.72
N TRP A 78 7.52 -6.96 -5.36
CA TRP A 78 6.54 -6.91 -4.27
C TRP A 78 7.16 -6.58 -2.91
N TRP A 79 8.45 -6.84 -2.68
CA TRP A 79 9.15 -6.51 -1.45
C TRP A 79 9.31 -4.98 -1.23
N TYR A 80 9.22 -4.18 -2.29
CA TYR A 80 9.21 -2.72 -2.17
C TYR A 80 8.02 -2.19 -1.36
N LYS A 81 6.95 -2.98 -1.20
CA LYS A 81 5.82 -2.65 -0.31
C LYS A 81 6.24 -2.45 1.14
N MET A 82 7.37 -3.02 1.59
CA MET A 82 7.86 -2.79 2.94
C MET A 82 8.15 -1.30 3.21
N GLN A 83 8.51 -0.52 2.18
CA GLN A 83 8.76 0.91 2.30
C GLN A 83 7.50 1.75 2.53
N LEU A 84 6.31 1.20 2.33
CA LEU A 84 5.04 1.83 2.70
C LEU A 84 4.90 2.04 4.22
N PHE A 85 5.66 1.28 5.01
CA PHE A 85 5.69 1.37 6.48
C PHE A 85 6.81 2.28 6.99
N ASN A 86 7.57 2.93 6.08
CA ASN A 86 8.63 3.85 6.46
C ASN A 86 8.04 5.24 6.81
N PRO A 87 8.14 5.68 8.08
CA PRO A 87 7.59 6.98 8.50
C PRO A 87 8.33 8.18 7.89
N GLU A 88 9.52 7.99 7.31
CA GLU A 88 10.23 9.04 6.58
C GLU A 88 9.58 9.35 5.23
N HIS A 89 8.85 8.40 4.65
CA HIS A 89 8.11 8.61 3.41
C HIS A 89 6.73 9.23 3.64
N TYR A 90 6.01 8.74 4.64
CA TYR A 90 4.65 9.19 4.93
C TYR A 90 4.30 8.99 6.41
N SER A 91 3.47 9.87 6.94
CA SER A 91 2.93 9.83 8.31
C SER A 91 1.41 9.98 8.25
N GLY A 92 0.68 9.18 9.02
CA GLY A 92 -0.78 9.19 9.07
C GLY A 92 -1.44 7.94 8.49
N ASP A 93 -2.73 8.06 8.17
CA ASP A 93 -3.54 6.96 7.64
C ASP A 93 -3.32 6.79 6.13
N LEU A 94 -3.01 5.58 5.67
CA LEU A 94 -2.67 5.27 4.29
C LEU A 94 -3.50 4.10 3.75
N LEU A 95 -4.10 4.29 2.57
CA LEU A 95 -4.86 3.27 1.86
C LEU A 95 -4.08 2.79 0.64
N TYR A 96 -3.59 1.57 0.68
CA TYR A 96 -2.77 0.99 -0.38
C TYR A 96 -3.56 0.06 -1.29
N PHE A 97 -3.23 0.09 -2.58
CA PHE A 97 -3.72 -0.84 -3.60
C PHE A 97 -2.59 -1.35 -4.48
N ASP A 98 -2.62 -2.65 -4.80
CA ASP A 98 -1.85 -3.19 -5.93
C ASP A 98 -2.39 -2.60 -7.25
N LEU A 99 -1.52 -2.49 -8.25
CA LEU A 99 -1.85 -1.85 -9.53
C LEU A 99 -2.86 -2.61 -10.39
N ASP A 100 -3.04 -3.90 -10.13
CA ASP A 100 -3.96 -4.79 -10.84
C ASP A 100 -5.32 -4.96 -10.13
N VAL A 101 -5.55 -4.22 -9.05
CA VAL A 101 -6.85 -4.18 -8.38
C VAL A 101 -7.86 -3.41 -9.21
N VAL A 102 -9.06 -3.99 -9.39
CA VAL A 102 -10.18 -3.35 -10.06
C VAL A 102 -11.23 -2.93 -9.03
N ILE A 103 -11.53 -1.62 -8.99
CA ILE A 103 -12.54 -1.04 -8.10
C ILE A 103 -13.81 -0.77 -8.93
N ASN A 104 -14.90 -1.44 -8.59
CA ASN A 104 -16.17 -1.38 -9.34
C ASN A 104 -17.37 -0.84 -8.54
N GLY A 105 -17.14 -0.42 -7.28
CA GLY A 105 -18.16 0.11 -6.39
C GLY A 105 -17.61 1.05 -5.35
N ASP A 106 -18.48 1.66 -4.54
CA ASP A 106 -18.08 2.55 -3.45
C ASP A 106 -17.22 1.82 -2.41
N ILE A 107 -16.04 2.36 -2.16
CA ILE A 107 -15.07 1.87 -1.16
C ILE A 107 -14.87 2.87 0.00
N THR A 108 -15.67 3.94 0.06
CA THR A 108 -15.55 4.97 1.10
C THR A 108 -15.65 4.37 2.52
N TRP A 109 -16.40 3.29 2.67
CA TRP A 109 -16.56 2.58 3.95
C TRP A 109 -15.23 2.10 4.54
N ILE A 110 -14.20 1.80 3.72
CA ILE A 110 -12.87 1.38 4.19
C ILE A 110 -12.26 2.49 5.08
N THR A 111 -12.45 3.75 4.71
CA THR A 111 -11.89 4.90 5.44
C THR A 111 -12.54 5.13 6.81
N HIS A 112 -13.64 4.44 7.10
CA HIS A 112 -14.30 4.48 8.41
C HIS A 112 -13.78 3.39 9.36
N LEU A 113 -12.97 2.46 8.88
CA LEU A 113 -12.34 1.45 9.72
C LEU A 113 -11.29 2.12 10.61
N ASP A 114 -11.19 1.62 11.83
CA ASP A 114 -10.26 2.13 12.84
C ASP A 114 -8.80 1.78 12.48
N THR A 115 -7.97 2.78 12.19
CA THR A 115 -6.56 2.63 11.83
C THR A 115 -5.62 2.36 13.01
N GLU A 116 -6.18 2.24 14.25
CA GLU A 116 -5.48 1.57 15.34
C GLU A 116 -5.17 0.10 15.01
N LYS A 117 -5.89 -0.45 14.01
CA LYS A 117 -5.74 -1.81 13.50
C LYS A 117 -5.19 -1.78 12.08
N PHE A 118 -4.46 -2.82 11.73
CA PHE A 118 -4.05 -3.09 10.36
C PHE A 118 -5.15 -3.88 9.65
N TRP A 119 -5.68 -3.31 8.58
CA TRP A 119 -6.71 -3.93 7.76
C TRP A 119 -6.15 -4.37 6.43
N CYS A 120 -6.42 -5.59 6.05
CA CYS A 120 -6.04 -6.16 4.75
C CYS A 120 -7.09 -7.20 4.31
N ILE A 121 -6.96 -7.69 3.09
CA ILE A 121 -7.82 -8.76 2.59
C ILE A 121 -7.37 -10.10 3.20
N LYS A 122 -8.32 -10.98 3.49
CA LYS A 122 -8.03 -12.37 3.81
C LYS A 122 -7.50 -13.07 2.55
N ASP A 123 -6.46 -13.88 2.68
CA ASP A 123 -5.90 -14.63 1.55
C ASP A 123 -6.96 -15.58 0.94
N PHE A 124 -7.09 -15.56 -0.38
CA PHE A 124 -8.11 -16.33 -1.11
C PHE A 124 -7.96 -17.84 -0.97
N ARG A 125 -6.83 -18.35 -0.49
CA ARG A 125 -6.63 -19.78 -0.15
C ARG A 125 -7.62 -20.29 0.90
N TYR A 126 -8.24 -19.38 1.69
CA TYR A 126 -9.32 -19.80 2.60
C TYR A 126 -10.54 -20.36 1.88
N LEU A 127 -10.78 -20.01 0.61
CA LEU A 127 -11.86 -20.57 -0.20
C LEU A 127 -11.65 -22.06 -0.51
N GLN A 128 -10.39 -22.53 -0.48
CA GLN A 128 -10.02 -23.92 -0.69
C GLN A 128 -9.83 -24.67 0.63
N LYS A 129 -9.40 -23.95 1.67
CA LYS A 129 -9.14 -24.49 3.01
C LYS A 129 -9.59 -23.46 4.06
N GLU A 130 -10.75 -23.68 4.66
CA GLU A 130 -11.36 -22.75 5.65
C GLU A 130 -10.45 -22.38 6.83
N THR A 131 -9.58 -23.33 7.25
CA THR A 131 -8.63 -23.11 8.34
C THR A 131 -7.44 -22.23 7.95
N PHE A 132 -7.33 -21.83 6.67
CA PHE A 132 -6.24 -20.97 6.23
C PHE A 132 -6.46 -19.53 6.73
N SER A 133 -5.51 -18.99 7.48
CA SER A 133 -5.59 -17.68 8.15
C SER A 133 -4.63 -16.63 7.58
N GLY A 134 -4.06 -16.87 6.40
CA GLY A 134 -3.15 -15.92 5.75
C GLY A 134 -3.85 -14.64 5.30
N ILE A 135 -3.04 -13.61 5.07
CA ILE A 135 -3.47 -12.32 4.53
C ILE A 135 -3.12 -12.20 3.05
N ASN A 136 -3.81 -11.29 2.37
CA ASN A 136 -3.46 -10.81 1.03
C ASN A 136 -3.19 -9.30 1.12
N SER A 137 -2.02 -8.88 0.66
CA SER A 137 -1.53 -7.49 0.78
C SER A 137 -1.94 -6.59 -0.40
N SER A 138 -2.86 -7.04 -1.26
CA SER A 138 -3.27 -6.24 -2.44
C SER A 138 -4.10 -5.01 -2.10
N ILE A 139 -4.76 -5.00 -0.93
CA ILE A 139 -5.42 -3.82 -0.35
C ILE A 139 -5.08 -3.80 1.13
N MET A 140 -4.58 -2.64 1.61
CA MET A 140 -4.22 -2.45 3.00
C MET A 140 -4.67 -1.06 3.47
N TRP A 141 -5.18 -0.97 4.71
CA TRP A 141 -5.56 0.28 5.36
C TRP A 141 -5.03 0.31 6.79
N TRP A 142 -4.17 1.29 7.10
CA TRP A 142 -3.52 1.39 8.42
C TRP A 142 -3.01 2.80 8.68
N ASN A 143 -2.54 3.05 9.91
CA ASN A 143 -1.77 4.24 10.27
C ASN A 143 -0.26 3.92 10.23
N VAL A 144 0.51 4.62 9.39
CA VAL A 144 1.94 4.34 9.18
C VAL A 144 2.75 4.54 10.46
N ASP A 145 2.44 5.56 11.26
CA ASP A 145 3.19 5.87 12.49
C ASP A 145 3.05 4.75 13.54
N ARG A 146 1.88 4.08 13.57
CA ARG A 146 1.63 2.96 14.48
C ARG A 146 2.30 1.68 14.04
N TYR A 147 2.39 1.47 12.74
CA TYR A 147 2.94 0.24 12.13
C TYR A 147 4.36 0.41 11.60
N GLN A 148 5.06 1.51 11.94
CA GLN A 148 6.46 1.73 11.59
C GLN A 148 7.41 0.61 12.06
N HIS A 149 7.01 -0.13 13.11
CA HIS A 149 7.79 -1.26 13.61
C HIS A 149 7.99 -2.36 12.55
N VAL A 150 7.08 -2.49 11.58
CA VAL A 150 7.21 -3.41 10.43
C VAL A 150 8.45 -3.03 9.61
N TRP A 151 8.60 -1.74 9.28
CA TRP A 151 9.76 -1.23 8.57
C TRP A 151 11.04 -1.34 9.39
N GLN A 152 10.99 -0.95 10.66
CA GLN A 152 12.14 -1.00 11.56
C GLN A 152 12.66 -2.44 11.71
N LYS A 153 11.77 -3.41 11.90
CA LYS A 153 12.11 -4.83 11.97
C LYS A 153 12.72 -5.31 10.65
N PHE A 154 12.08 -4.99 9.51
CA PHE A 154 12.56 -5.37 8.19
C PHE A 154 13.97 -4.82 7.90
N LYS A 155 14.25 -3.57 8.27
CA LYS A 155 15.58 -2.93 8.10
C LYS A 155 16.64 -3.52 9.04
N ALA A 156 16.25 -3.98 10.23
CA ALA A 156 17.17 -4.58 11.20
C ALA A 156 17.54 -6.03 10.87
N GLU A 157 16.70 -6.72 10.07
CA GLU A 157 16.93 -8.09 9.64
C GLU A 157 17.87 -8.14 8.43
N ASP A 158 18.51 -9.29 8.22
CA ASP A 158 19.20 -9.58 6.96
C ASP A 158 18.15 -9.82 5.87
N VAL A 159 17.91 -8.79 5.05
CA VAL A 159 16.91 -8.81 3.97
C VAL A 159 17.09 -10.02 3.05
N THR A 160 18.33 -10.46 2.80
CA THR A 160 18.59 -11.66 1.98
C THR A 160 18.02 -12.93 2.63
N LYS A 161 18.10 -13.02 3.95
CA LYS A 161 17.48 -14.14 4.69
C LYS A 161 15.96 -14.05 4.70
N VAL A 162 15.42 -12.86 4.95
CA VAL A 162 13.96 -12.62 4.93
C VAL A 162 13.36 -13.06 3.59
N VAL A 163 13.92 -12.57 2.48
CA VAL A 163 13.46 -12.88 1.12
C VAL A 163 13.60 -14.37 0.75
N ARG A 164 14.50 -15.11 1.41
CA ARG A 164 14.61 -16.56 1.24
C ARG A 164 13.62 -17.32 2.12
N GLN A 165 13.33 -16.81 3.32
CA GLN A 165 12.46 -17.44 4.30
C GLN A 165 10.98 -17.29 3.95
N TYR A 166 10.58 -16.13 3.45
CA TYR A 166 9.20 -15.81 3.12
C TYR A 166 8.99 -15.76 1.61
N PRO A 167 7.94 -16.42 1.08
CA PRO A 167 7.60 -16.40 -0.35
C PRO A 167 7.31 -14.99 -0.89
N GLY A 168 6.72 -14.13 -0.05
CA GLY A 168 6.38 -12.76 -0.41
C GLY A 168 6.18 -11.84 0.79
N ASP A 169 5.93 -10.56 0.49
CA ASP A 169 5.65 -9.51 1.46
C ASP A 169 4.46 -9.86 2.37
N GLN A 170 3.38 -10.43 1.82
CA GLN A 170 2.20 -10.81 2.59
C GLN A 170 2.49 -11.90 3.63
N ASP A 171 3.39 -12.86 3.32
CA ASP A 171 3.76 -13.92 4.27
C ASP A 171 4.61 -13.32 5.41
N TYR A 172 5.48 -12.35 5.10
CA TYR A 172 6.25 -11.62 6.09
C TYR A 172 5.33 -10.76 6.98
N LEU A 173 4.42 -9.99 6.39
CA LEU A 173 3.46 -9.17 7.12
C LEU A 173 2.57 -10.00 8.04
N ASN A 174 2.15 -11.18 7.59
CA ASN A 174 1.33 -12.10 8.41
C ASN A 174 2.09 -12.69 9.61
N ALA A 175 3.44 -12.68 9.56
CA ALA A 175 4.32 -13.19 10.63
C ALA A 175 4.85 -12.08 11.56
N THR A 176 4.64 -10.81 11.23
CA THR A 176 5.14 -9.66 11.97
C THR A 176 4.11 -9.05 12.88
#